data_1ef2d13ce280b5626868faeb1f8f7b16
#
_entry.id   1ef2d13ce280b5626868faeb1f8f7b16
#
_cell.length_a   1.000
_cell.length_b   1.000
_cell.length_c   1.000
_cell.angle_alpha   90.00
_cell.angle_beta   90.00
_cell.angle_gamma   90.00
#
_symmetry.space_group_name_H-M   'P 1'
#
loop_
_entity.id
_entity.type
_entity.pdbx_description
1 polymer ?
#
loop_
_entity_poly.entity_id
_entity_poly.type
_entity_poly.pdbx_seq_one_letter_code
_entity_poly.pdbx_strand_id
1 'polypeptide(L)'
;MILFRPADGTSLPRTLRRPCVGPAIRQKALLLASLIATGSISAAQVSGQGLQPDQQPSSVRGTVINCVSHAPIARALVHTPDDRFAMLTDGEGHFEFPLPEANPESGTGFVVNGQPHEVRLYERAGHQLWLMAHKPGFLDDPNERSEGSPGSEITIALMPEALIKGRVALSTADSAVGVTVQIFSRQVQEGLPRWLPGTSVRTNSSGEFRFAELAPGSYKLMTHESMDNDPVATVPGGQLFGFPPVYYPGVPDFAAAGTIELAAGQTVEADLSLTRQPYFDVKIPVANGEMNGRMNVSVQGQRGPGYSLGYNPGDQTIEGMLPNGNYVVEAATFGQNSAAGIVNLRVAGAPAEGSTMTLTGNSSISLEVKEEFTETKWDGTGTWSDGKRTFSLHGPRLYLHVGVEAADDLEQPRGGSIRPPTGPSDDALVLENLAPGRYLLRLNSGRGYVASATMGAVDLLHEPFVVGQGTNTPIEIKMRDDASELDGTVTTIATTPPAAGATVSSELSSPRAWVYCVPLPEGPGQFQQLAVSADGKFTSPTMVPGSYRVLAFANRQPNLPYRDAEAMSAYDTKGQVIHLAAGQKATVQVQLISSSE
;
A
#
# COMPACT_ATOMS: atom_id res chain seq x y z
N MET A 1 -20.01 -45.73 36.78
CA MET A 1 -21.03 -46.65 36.26
C MET A 1 -22.21 -45.80 35.80
N ILE A 2 -22.25 -45.46 34.54
CA ILE A 2 -23.40 -45.22 33.63
C ILE A 2 -22.78 -44.93 32.28
N LEU A 3 -22.96 -45.88 31.38
CA LEU A 3 -22.64 -45.86 29.96
C LEU A 3 -23.69 -45.04 29.21
N PHE A 4 -23.26 -44.23 28.24
CA PHE A 4 -24.07 -43.95 27.07
C PHE A 4 -23.20 -44.10 25.81
N ARG A 5 -23.68 -44.95 24.91
CA ARG A 5 -23.14 -45.25 23.57
C ARG A 5 -23.72 -44.28 22.53
N PRO A 6 -23.03 -44.07 21.43
CA PRO A 6 -23.44 -43.13 20.37
C PRO A 6 -24.42 -43.79 19.37
N ALA A 7 -25.25 -42.97 18.76
CA ALA A 7 -26.10 -43.34 17.65
C ALA A 7 -25.46 -42.93 16.29
N ASP A 8 -25.67 -43.83 15.37
CA ASP A 8 -25.22 -43.91 13.96
C ASP A 8 -25.51 -42.70 13.08
N GLY A 9 -24.55 -42.32 12.22
CA GLY A 9 -24.59 -42.74 10.81
C GLY A 9 -25.28 -41.73 9.91
N THR A 10 -24.50 -40.91 9.18
CA THR A 10 -24.88 -40.51 7.83
C THR A 10 -23.61 -40.39 6.95
N SER A 11 -23.64 -41.19 5.92
CA SER A 11 -22.68 -41.34 4.84
C SER A 11 -22.64 -40.10 3.94
N LEU A 12 -21.43 -39.57 3.67
CA LEU A 12 -21.17 -38.62 2.58
C LEU A 12 -20.90 -39.37 1.27
N PRO A 13 -21.39 -38.90 0.13
CA PRO A 13 -21.13 -39.53 -1.17
C PRO A 13 -19.75 -39.14 -1.71
N ARG A 14 -19.03 -40.14 -2.17
CA ARG A 14 -17.79 -40.01 -2.96
C ARG A 14 -18.09 -39.30 -4.29
N THR A 15 -17.51 -38.14 -4.53
CA THR A 15 -17.45 -37.53 -5.85
C THR A 15 -16.32 -38.11 -6.66
N LEU A 16 -16.71 -38.75 -7.74
CA LEU A 16 -15.86 -39.31 -8.81
C LEU A 16 -15.07 -38.19 -9.53
N ARG A 17 -13.78 -38.37 -9.63
CA ARG A 17 -12.91 -37.62 -10.55
C ARG A 17 -13.28 -37.97 -11.99
N ARG A 18 -13.59 -36.99 -12.81
CA ARG A 18 -13.66 -37.08 -14.27
C ARG A 18 -12.35 -36.63 -14.88
N PRO A 19 -11.80 -37.32 -15.88
CA PRO A 19 -10.64 -36.88 -16.62
C PRO A 19 -11.01 -35.82 -17.66
N CYS A 20 -10.13 -34.84 -17.84
CA CYS A 20 -10.20 -33.84 -18.90
C CYS A 20 -9.96 -34.49 -20.26
N VAL A 21 -10.95 -34.44 -21.14
CA VAL A 21 -10.82 -34.75 -22.56
C VAL A 21 -11.00 -33.45 -23.33
N GLY A 22 -9.97 -33.04 -24.07
CA GLY A 22 -10.00 -31.86 -24.93
C GLY A 22 -10.84 -32.10 -26.21
N PRO A 23 -11.47 -31.08 -26.78
CA PRO A 23 -12.21 -31.21 -28.03
C PRO A 23 -11.30 -31.15 -29.25
N ALA A 24 -11.43 -32.20 -30.10
CA ALA A 24 -10.81 -32.29 -31.42
C ALA A 24 -11.51 -31.31 -32.40
N ILE A 25 -10.70 -30.57 -33.10
CA ILE A 25 -11.09 -29.71 -34.22
C ILE A 25 -11.51 -30.60 -35.41
N ARG A 26 -12.76 -30.50 -35.80
CA ARG A 26 -13.26 -31.06 -37.10
C ARG A 26 -13.41 -29.90 -38.09
N GLN A 27 -12.52 -29.89 -39.07
CA GLN A 27 -12.66 -29.19 -40.34
C GLN A 27 -13.90 -29.72 -41.10
N LYS A 28 -14.78 -28.81 -41.47
CA LYS A 28 -15.74 -29.06 -42.57
C LYS A 28 -15.57 -27.97 -43.62
N ALA A 29 -15.00 -28.38 -44.73
CA ALA A 29 -15.07 -27.66 -46.00
C ALA A 29 -16.51 -27.72 -46.54
N LEU A 30 -17.06 -26.63 -47.00
CA LEU A 30 -18.24 -26.56 -47.83
C LEU A 30 -18.03 -25.56 -48.95
N LEU A 31 -17.88 -26.13 -50.13
CA LEU A 31 -18.01 -25.49 -51.42
C LEU A 31 -19.47 -25.04 -51.61
N LEU A 32 -19.71 -23.80 -52.04
CA LEU A 32 -20.96 -23.44 -52.71
C LEU A 32 -20.74 -22.50 -53.88
N ALA A 33 -21.32 -22.90 -54.95
CA ALA A 33 -21.21 -22.38 -56.30
C ALA A 33 -21.90 -21.05 -56.52
N SER A 34 -21.34 -20.31 -57.46
CA SER A 34 -21.85 -19.13 -58.17
C SER A 34 -23.27 -19.27 -58.71
N LEU A 35 -24.12 -18.25 -58.48
CA LEU A 35 -25.26 -17.99 -59.34
C LEU A 35 -25.26 -16.50 -59.76
N ILE A 36 -25.04 -16.31 -61.09
CA ILE A 36 -25.13 -15.04 -61.79
C ILE A 36 -26.64 -14.80 -62.05
N ALA A 37 -27.17 -13.68 -61.58
CA ALA A 37 -28.47 -13.18 -62.04
C ALA A 37 -28.30 -11.74 -62.56
N THR A 38 -28.42 -11.59 -63.82
CA THR A 38 -28.52 -10.32 -64.55
C THR A 38 -29.90 -9.69 -64.30
N GLY A 39 -29.91 -8.50 -63.72
CA GLY A 39 -31.11 -7.69 -63.53
C GLY A 39 -30.86 -6.24 -63.98
N SER A 40 -31.69 -5.77 -64.86
CA SER A 40 -31.63 -4.56 -65.67
C SER A 40 -31.63 -3.26 -64.88
N ILE A 41 -30.85 -2.30 -65.39
CA ILE A 41 -30.67 -0.94 -64.89
C ILE A 41 -31.91 -0.08 -65.22
N SER A 42 -32.52 0.53 -64.19
CA SER A 42 -33.36 1.70 -64.35
C SER A 42 -32.66 2.90 -63.69
N ALA A 43 -32.25 3.84 -64.53
CA ALA A 43 -31.68 5.10 -64.11
C ALA A 43 -32.77 6.01 -63.50
N ALA A 44 -32.71 6.27 -62.23
CA ALA A 44 -33.40 7.36 -61.56
C ALA A 44 -32.36 8.43 -61.24
N GLN A 45 -32.42 9.58 -61.88
CA GLN A 45 -31.70 10.77 -61.51
C GLN A 45 -32.19 11.25 -60.15
N VAL A 46 -31.34 11.19 -59.15
CA VAL A 46 -31.48 11.91 -57.88
C VAL A 46 -30.47 13.04 -57.83
N SER A 47 -31.04 14.20 -57.63
CA SER A 47 -30.39 15.52 -57.52
C SER A 47 -29.29 15.49 -56.47
N GLY A 48 -28.17 16.14 -56.77
CA GLY A 48 -27.02 16.25 -55.90
C GLY A 48 -27.35 16.86 -54.55
N GLN A 49 -27.14 16.07 -53.52
CA GLN A 49 -26.82 16.56 -52.17
C GLN A 49 -25.30 16.47 -52.02
N GLY A 50 -24.72 17.60 -51.60
CA GLY A 50 -23.28 17.75 -51.46
C GLY A 50 -22.70 16.63 -50.61
N LEU A 51 -21.61 16.05 -51.08
CA LEU A 51 -20.73 15.19 -50.31
C LEU A 51 -20.31 15.94 -49.05
N GLN A 52 -20.82 15.51 -47.92
CA GLN A 52 -20.21 15.82 -46.63
C GLN A 52 -18.78 15.26 -46.69
N PRO A 53 -17.78 16.02 -46.21
CA PRO A 53 -16.44 15.47 -46.10
C PRO A 53 -16.48 14.23 -45.22
N ASP A 54 -15.87 13.14 -45.72
CA ASP A 54 -15.65 11.88 -44.98
C ASP A 54 -15.22 12.23 -43.56
N GLN A 55 -16.10 12.00 -42.59
CA GLN A 55 -15.70 11.96 -41.20
C GLN A 55 -14.82 10.72 -41.08
N GLN A 56 -13.51 10.90 -41.10
CA GLN A 56 -12.59 9.85 -40.76
C GLN A 56 -12.98 9.33 -39.36
N PRO A 57 -13.09 8.01 -39.19
CA PRO A 57 -13.40 7.44 -37.88
C PRO A 57 -12.37 7.98 -36.86
N SER A 58 -12.87 8.57 -35.81
CA SER A 58 -12.00 9.09 -34.75
C SER A 58 -11.25 7.92 -34.14
N SER A 59 -9.92 7.95 -34.16
CA SER A 59 -9.07 6.92 -33.56
C SER A 59 -8.19 7.52 -32.47
N VAL A 60 -7.85 6.70 -31.48
CA VAL A 60 -6.80 6.99 -30.50
C VAL A 60 -5.58 6.17 -30.86
N ARG A 61 -4.45 6.83 -31.01
CA ARG A 61 -3.18 6.22 -31.41
C ARG A 61 -2.14 6.39 -30.30
N GLY A 62 -1.16 5.51 -30.26
CA GLY A 62 -0.07 5.69 -29.33
C GLY A 62 1.03 4.67 -29.49
N THR A 63 2.02 4.81 -28.60
CA THR A 63 3.19 3.93 -28.55
C THR A 63 3.43 3.45 -27.15
N VAL A 64 3.73 2.16 -26.99
CA VAL A 64 4.16 1.59 -25.71
C VAL A 64 5.69 1.52 -25.68
N ILE A 65 6.30 2.10 -24.65
CA ILE A 65 7.75 2.18 -24.51
C ILE A 65 8.22 1.63 -23.16
N ASN A 66 9.48 1.23 -23.12
CA ASN A 66 10.17 0.94 -21.84
C ASN A 66 10.56 2.25 -21.17
N CYS A 67 10.13 2.49 -19.93
CA CYS A 67 10.38 3.76 -19.24
C CYS A 67 11.86 4.06 -18.93
N VAL A 68 12.74 3.04 -18.98
CA VAL A 68 14.19 3.17 -18.71
C VAL A 68 14.98 3.38 -19.99
N SER A 69 14.77 2.53 -21.00
CA SER A 69 15.54 2.56 -22.25
C SER A 69 14.90 3.41 -23.34
N HIS A 70 13.65 3.83 -23.14
CA HIS A 70 12.79 4.49 -24.15
C HIS A 70 12.60 3.67 -25.45
N ALA A 71 12.99 2.41 -25.43
CA ALA A 71 12.80 1.52 -26.57
C ALA A 71 11.31 1.13 -26.70
N PRO A 72 10.77 1.03 -27.93
CA PRO A 72 9.40 0.59 -28.15
C PRO A 72 9.21 -0.87 -27.72
N ILE A 73 8.01 -1.19 -27.21
CA ILE A 73 7.65 -2.53 -26.74
C ILE A 73 6.68 -3.17 -27.71
N ALA A 74 7.17 -4.14 -28.48
CA ALA A 74 6.35 -4.94 -29.37
C ALA A 74 5.47 -5.93 -28.61
N ARG A 75 4.26 -6.18 -29.14
CA ARG A 75 3.31 -7.17 -28.60
C ARG A 75 2.97 -6.92 -27.12
N ALA A 76 2.89 -5.68 -26.69
CA ALA A 76 2.27 -5.30 -25.44
C ALA A 76 0.74 -5.31 -25.63
N LEU A 77 0.01 -5.85 -24.69
CA LEU A 77 -1.46 -5.79 -24.69
C LEU A 77 -1.89 -4.42 -24.19
N VAL A 78 -2.48 -3.62 -25.07
CA VAL A 78 -3.11 -2.36 -24.69
C VAL A 78 -4.60 -2.58 -24.61
N HIS A 79 -5.24 -2.20 -23.49
CA HIS A 79 -6.65 -2.44 -23.27
C HIS A 79 -7.32 -1.34 -22.43
N THR A 80 -8.64 -1.27 -22.50
CA THR A 80 -9.44 -0.42 -21.62
C THR A 80 -9.66 -1.11 -20.25
N PRO A 81 -9.89 -0.37 -19.14
CA PRO A 81 -10.12 -0.95 -17.81
C PRO A 81 -11.32 -1.90 -17.72
N ASP A 82 -12.24 -1.83 -18.66
CA ASP A 82 -13.42 -2.70 -18.76
C ASP A 82 -13.21 -3.88 -19.73
N ASP A 83 -11.99 -4.06 -20.26
CA ASP A 83 -11.57 -5.09 -21.23
C ASP A 83 -12.42 -5.17 -22.51
N ARG A 84 -13.20 -4.14 -22.83
CA ARG A 84 -14.02 -4.10 -24.05
C ARG A 84 -13.19 -3.93 -25.30
N PHE A 85 -12.09 -3.20 -25.18
CA PHE A 85 -11.15 -2.98 -26.26
C PHE A 85 -9.78 -3.46 -25.81
N ALA A 86 -9.18 -4.30 -26.64
CA ALA A 86 -7.85 -4.84 -26.39
C ALA A 86 -7.15 -5.09 -27.72
N MET A 87 -5.87 -4.70 -27.80
CA MET A 87 -5.03 -5.00 -28.97
C MET A 87 -3.58 -5.15 -28.58
N LEU A 88 -2.81 -5.80 -29.42
CA LEU A 88 -1.36 -5.92 -29.27
C LEU A 88 -0.67 -4.83 -30.06
N THR A 89 0.39 -4.24 -29.48
CA THR A 89 1.27 -3.34 -30.23
C THR A 89 1.99 -4.08 -31.33
N ASP A 90 2.31 -3.36 -32.42
CA ASP A 90 3.13 -3.85 -33.54
C ASP A 90 4.62 -4.03 -33.17
N GLY A 91 5.48 -4.28 -34.17
CA GLY A 91 6.92 -4.44 -33.98
C GLY A 91 7.64 -3.19 -33.48
N GLU A 92 7.05 -2.04 -33.68
CA GLU A 92 7.56 -0.71 -33.33
C GLU A 92 6.83 -0.11 -32.13
N GLY A 93 6.02 -0.94 -31.43
CA GLY A 93 5.32 -0.55 -30.22
C GLY A 93 4.07 0.28 -30.43
N HIS A 94 3.62 0.49 -31.67
CA HIS A 94 2.45 1.31 -31.95
C HIS A 94 1.13 0.54 -31.76
N PHE A 95 0.09 1.28 -31.41
CA PHE A 95 -1.30 0.81 -31.37
C PHE A 95 -2.26 1.88 -31.89
N GLU A 96 -3.42 1.43 -32.41
CA GLU A 96 -4.48 2.33 -32.86
C GLU A 96 -5.85 1.70 -32.54
N PHE A 97 -6.65 2.39 -31.71
CA PHE A 97 -8.03 2.04 -31.42
C PHE A 97 -8.99 2.90 -32.22
N PRO A 98 -9.82 2.33 -33.11
CA PRO A 98 -10.95 3.07 -33.66
C PRO A 98 -11.96 3.32 -32.53
N LEU A 99 -12.37 4.55 -32.36
CA LEU A 99 -13.45 4.90 -31.44
C LEU A 99 -14.79 4.48 -32.05
N PRO A 100 -15.66 3.78 -31.31
CA PRO A 100 -16.99 3.50 -31.80
C PRO A 100 -17.74 4.81 -32.01
N GLU A 101 -18.49 4.90 -33.14
CA GLU A 101 -19.42 5.99 -33.33
C GLU A 101 -20.40 6.04 -32.15
N ALA A 102 -20.62 7.22 -31.61
CA ALA A 102 -21.58 7.42 -30.54
C ALA A 102 -22.97 7.03 -31.02
N ASN A 103 -23.41 5.80 -30.67
CA ASN A 103 -24.78 5.38 -30.93
C ASN A 103 -25.62 5.81 -29.73
N PRO A 104 -26.53 6.79 -29.88
CA PRO A 104 -27.31 7.32 -28.76
C PRO A 104 -28.30 6.31 -28.16
N GLU A 105 -28.47 5.12 -28.77
CA GLU A 105 -29.46 4.13 -28.33
C GLU A 105 -28.90 2.96 -27.51
N SER A 106 -27.62 2.84 -27.30
CA SER A 106 -27.04 1.72 -26.54
C SER A 106 -26.65 2.08 -25.10
N GLY A 107 -27.62 2.48 -24.30
CA GLY A 107 -27.48 2.50 -22.84
C GLY A 107 -27.53 1.07 -22.29
N THR A 108 -26.40 0.46 -21.92
CA THR A 108 -26.41 -0.75 -21.10
C THR A 108 -26.70 -0.38 -19.67
N GLY A 109 -27.98 -0.45 -19.29
CA GLY A 109 -28.39 -0.33 -17.89
C GLY A 109 -28.18 -1.66 -17.15
N PHE A 110 -27.74 -1.62 -15.91
CA PHE A 110 -27.83 -2.74 -14.98
C PHE A 110 -28.74 -2.36 -13.80
N VAL A 111 -29.35 -3.37 -13.23
CA VAL A 111 -30.30 -3.20 -12.14
C VAL A 111 -29.59 -3.47 -10.82
N VAL A 112 -29.51 -2.48 -9.92
CA VAL A 112 -29.04 -2.64 -8.56
C VAL A 112 -30.23 -2.39 -7.63
N ASN A 113 -30.55 -3.36 -6.78
CA ASN A 113 -31.68 -3.28 -5.83
C ASN A 113 -33.04 -2.98 -6.48
N GLY A 114 -33.29 -3.52 -7.69
CA GLY A 114 -34.58 -3.36 -8.39
C GLY A 114 -34.78 -1.99 -9.05
N GLN A 115 -33.78 -1.12 -9.03
CA GLN A 115 -33.79 0.17 -9.73
C GLN A 115 -32.84 0.13 -10.94
N PRO A 116 -33.29 0.56 -12.13
CA PRO A 116 -32.42 0.64 -13.30
C PRO A 116 -31.42 1.80 -13.10
N HIS A 117 -30.15 1.48 -13.04
CA HIS A 117 -29.07 2.44 -13.12
C HIS A 117 -28.51 2.44 -14.53
N GLU A 118 -28.75 3.50 -15.27
CA GLU A 118 -28.03 3.77 -16.51
C GLU A 118 -26.62 4.25 -16.16
N VAL A 119 -25.62 3.42 -16.40
CA VAL A 119 -24.23 3.88 -16.41
C VAL A 119 -23.91 4.38 -17.81
N ARG A 120 -24.11 5.66 -18.02
CA ARG A 120 -23.58 6.38 -19.17
C ARG A 120 -22.09 6.67 -18.95
N LEU A 121 -21.26 5.64 -19.06
CA LEU A 121 -19.81 5.75 -18.87
C LEU A 121 -19.11 6.56 -19.97
N TYR A 122 -19.78 6.87 -21.07
CA TYR A 122 -19.20 7.48 -22.26
C TYR A 122 -19.79 8.83 -22.68
N GLU A 123 -20.87 9.29 -22.06
CA GLU A 123 -21.58 10.48 -22.56
C GLU A 123 -21.24 11.80 -21.83
N ARG A 124 -20.39 11.82 -20.82
CA ARG A 124 -20.21 13.01 -19.98
C ARG A 124 -18.88 13.74 -20.05
N ALA A 125 -17.86 13.17 -20.68
CA ALA A 125 -16.60 13.86 -20.92
C ALA A 125 -16.13 13.49 -22.32
N GLY A 126 -16.27 14.37 -23.26
CA GLY A 126 -15.97 14.22 -24.69
C GLY A 126 -14.92 13.14 -24.99
N HIS A 127 -15.37 11.97 -25.40
CA HIS A 127 -14.60 10.93 -26.10
C HIS A 127 -13.22 10.57 -25.49
N GLN A 128 -13.03 10.60 -24.17
CA GLN A 128 -11.77 10.20 -23.54
C GLN A 128 -11.77 8.70 -23.26
N LEU A 129 -10.76 8.00 -23.76
CA LEU A 129 -10.50 6.59 -23.49
C LEU A 129 -9.40 6.46 -22.44
N TRP A 130 -9.64 5.66 -21.40
CA TRP A 130 -8.62 5.23 -20.46
C TRP A 130 -7.96 3.97 -21.00
N LEU A 131 -6.64 3.98 -21.15
CA LEU A 131 -5.88 2.85 -21.65
C LEU A 131 -4.85 2.41 -20.63
N MET A 132 -4.68 1.10 -20.57
CA MET A 132 -3.64 0.41 -19.79
C MET A 132 -2.84 -0.45 -20.74
N ALA A 133 -1.58 -0.73 -20.42
CA ALA A 133 -0.77 -1.67 -21.17
C ALA A 133 -0.19 -2.73 -20.24
N HIS A 134 -0.14 -3.97 -20.74
CA HIS A 134 0.44 -5.12 -20.03
C HIS A 134 1.44 -5.85 -20.93
N LYS A 135 2.56 -6.24 -20.35
CA LYS A 135 3.57 -7.07 -21.02
C LYS A 135 4.32 -7.91 -20.00
N PRO A 136 4.41 -9.24 -20.15
CA PRO A 136 5.28 -10.09 -19.31
C PRO A 136 6.72 -9.57 -19.29
N GLY A 137 7.30 -9.47 -18.10
CA GLY A 137 8.61 -8.86 -17.87
C GLY A 137 8.56 -7.37 -17.55
N PHE A 138 7.36 -6.81 -17.44
CA PHE A 138 7.12 -5.43 -17.02
C PHE A 138 6.08 -5.40 -15.91
N LEU A 139 6.17 -4.39 -15.05
CA LEU A 139 5.23 -4.21 -13.96
C LEU A 139 3.90 -3.65 -14.49
N ASP A 140 2.81 -4.16 -13.92
CA ASP A 140 1.49 -3.60 -14.11
C ASP A 140 1.24 -2.55 -13.00
N ASP A 141 1.15 -1.29 -13.38
CA ASP A 141 0.69 -0.26 -12.44
C ASP A 141 -0.77 0.07 -12.71
N PRO A 142 -1.71 -0.40 -11.85
CA PRO A 142 -3.12 -0.11 -12.02
C PRO A 142 -3.45 1.38 -11.86
N ASN A 143 -2.52 2.19 -11.37
CA ASN A 143 -2.67 3.63 -11.23
C ASN A 143 -2.16 4.41 -12.46
N GLU A 144 -1.34 3.80 -13.30
CA GLU A 144 -0.88 4.37 -14.57
C GLU A 144 -1.91 4.15 -15.67
N ARG A 145 -2.93 4.99 -15.68
CA ARG A 145 -3.92 5.04 -16.74
C ARG A 145 -3.57 6.20 -17.67
N SER A 146 -3.37 5.87 -18.93
CA SER A 146 -3.18 6.89 -19.96
C SER A 146 -4.52 7.28 -20.56
N GLU A 147 -4.76 8.57 -20.68
CA GLU A 147 -5.99 9.14 -21.22
C GLU A 147 -5.76 9.52 -22.68
N GLY A 148 -6.56 8.94 -23.55
CA GLY A 148 -6.53 9.24 -24.98
C GLY A 148 -7.78 9.98 -25.43
N SER A 149 -7.58 11.06 -26.19
CA SER A 149 -8.64 11.78 -26.88
C SER A 149 -8.58 11.48 -28.40
N PRO A 150 -9.68 11.60 -29.13
CA PRO A 150 -9.70 11.42 -30.56
C PRO A 150 -8.63 12.31 -31.26
N GLY A 151 -7.79 11.67 -32.06
CA GLY A 151 -6.72 12.37 -32.80
C GLY A 151 -5.47 12.69 -31.94
N SER A 152 -5.44 12.32 -30.65
CA SER A 152 -4.23 12.43 -29.83
C SER A 152 -3.32 11.23 -29.99
N GLU A 153 -2.02 11.45 -29.90
CA GLU A 153 -1.00 10.41 -29.78
C GLU A 153 -0.60 10.28 -28.32
N ILE A 154 -0.69 9.07 -27.78
CA ILE A 154 -0.36 8.78 -26.38
C ILE A 154 0.88 7.91 -26.29
N THR A 155 1.70 8.15 -25.25
CA THR A 155 2.81 7.27 -24.91
C THR A 155 2.49 6.57 -23.57
N ILE A 156 2.50 5.23 -23.58
CA ILE A 156 2.37 4.43 -22.36
C ILE A 156 3.76 3.88 -22.04
N ALA A 157 4.29 4.25 -20.88
CA ALA A 157 5.61 3.80 -20.43
C ALA A 157 5.46 2.64 -19.46
N LEU A 158 6.01 1.46 -19.80
CA LEU A 158 6.04 0.29 -18.91
C LEU A 158 7.38 0.19 -18.20
N MET A 159 7.34 -0.10 -16.91
CA MET A 159 8.52 -0.31 -16.08
C MET A 159 8.97 -1.76 -16.13
N PRO A 160 10.22 -2.07 -16.54
CA PRO A 160 10.71 -3.44 -16.52
C PRO A 160 10.80 -3.98 -15.09
N GLU A 161 10.29 -5.18 -14.86
CA GLU A 161 10.34 -5.84 -13.57
C GLU A 161 11.79 -6.13 -13.13
N ALA A 162 12.07 -5.92 -11.85
CA ALA A 162 13.32 -6.33 -11.24
C ALA A 162 13.18 -7.72 -10.59
N LEU A 163 14.29 -8.37 -10.33
CA LEU A 163 14.34 -9.75 -9.89
C LEU A 163 15.38 -9.93 -8.78
N ILE A 164 15.00 -10.60 -7.70
CA ILE A 164 15.93 -11.18 -6.74
C ILE A 164 15.86 -12.68 -6.84
N LYS A 165 16.99 -13.33 -7.09
CA LYS A 165 17.15 -14.77 -7.06
C LYS A 165 18.30 -15.14 -6.14
N GLY A 166 18.33 -16.38 -5.67
CA GLY A 166 19.41 -16.83 -4.83
C GLY A 166 19.25 -18.29 -4.47
N ARG A 167 20.19 -18.79 -3.70
CA ARG A 167 20.22 -20.15 -3.20
C ARG A 167 20.34 -20.15 -1.69
N VAL A 168 19.59 -21.02 -1.04
CA VAL A 168 19.76 -21.36 0.36
C VAL A 168 20.65 -22.58 0.47
N ALA A 169 21.74 -22.48 1.25
CA ALA A 169 22.63 -23.59 1.56
C ALA A 169 22.48 -23.99 3.02
N LEU A 170 22.41 -25.31 3.29
CA LEU A 170 22.40 -25.84 4.66
C LEU A 170 23.82 -26.27 5.06
N SER A 171 24.19 -26.03 6.32
CA SER A 171 25.49 -26.47 6.88
C SER A 171 25.67 -28.00 6.91
N THR A 172 24.59 -28.76 6.78
CA THR A 172 24.58 -30.22 6.69
C THR A 172 24.91 -30.74 5.28
N ALA A 173 25.06 -29.87 4.30
CA ALA A 173 25.20 -30.19 2.87
C ALA A 173 23.98 -30.88 2.25
N ASP A 174 22.86 -31.01 2.99
CA ASP A 174 21.60 -31.48 2.45
C ASP A 174 20.96 -30.42 1.54
N SER A 175 20.00 -30.88 0.74
CA SER A 175 19.24 -29.95 -0.09
C SER A 175 18.30 -29.09 0.77
N ALA A 176 18.41 -27.77 0.63
CA ALA A 176 17.53 -26.80 1.29
C ALA A 176 16.14 -26.70 0.61
N VAL A 177 15.50 -27.84 0.35
CA VAL A 177 14.20 -27.90 -0.32
C VAL A 177 13.08 -27.44 0.62
N GLY A 178 12.19 -26.58 0.11
CA GLY A 178 10.99 -26.14 0.86
C GLY A 178 11.27 -25.12 1.96
N VAL A 179 12.48 -24.59 2.09
CA VAL A 179 12.78 -23.48 2.99
C VAL A 179 12.01 -22.24 2.54
N THR A 180 11.28 -21.63 3.46
CA THR A 180 10.53 -20.40 3.16
C THR A 180 11.47 -19.20 3.27
N VAL A 181 11.54 -18.42 2.20
CA VAL A 181 12.22 -17.13 2.14
C VAL A 181 11.16 -16.04 2.02
N GLN A 182 11.25 -15.01 2.85
CA GLN A 182 10.35 -13.85 2.85
C GLN A 182 11.11 -12.59 2.46
N ILE A 183 10.45 -11.75 1.65
CA ILE A 183 10.97 -10.44 1.26
C ILE A 183 10.34 -9.34 2.12
N PHE A 184 11.11 -8.29 2.38
CA PHE A 184 10.62 -7.02 2.92
C PHE A 184 10.96 -5.92 1.92
N SER A 185 10.04 -5.01 1.68
CA SER A 185 10.26 -3.83 0.85
C SER A 185 10.24 -2.56 1.68
N ARG A 186 11.10 -1.61 1.35
CA ARG A 186 11.07 -0.27 1.95
C ARG A 186 10.08 0.58 1.16
N GLN A 187 9.02 1.01 1.81
CA GLN A 187 7.96 1.83 1.22
C GLN A 187 7.71 3.07 2.06
N VAL A 188 7.30 4.15 1.43
CA VAL A 188 6.93 5.36 2.16
C VAL A 188 5.47 5.25 2.60
N GLN A 189 5.26 5.29 3.91
CA GLN A 189 3.94 5.37 4.52
C GLN A 189 3.83 6.69 5.28
N GLU A 190 2.81 7.48 4.98
CA GLU A 190 2.58 8.78 5.61
C GLU A 190 3.84 9.67 5.66
N GLY A 191 4.64 9.64 4.58
CA GLY A 191 5.85 10.43 4.45
C GLY A 191 7.10 9.90 5.16
N LEU A 192 7.05 8.73 5.79
CA LEU A 192 8.19 8.07 6.41
C LEU A 192 8.51 6.74 5.71
N PRO A 193 9.79 6.47 5.40
CA PRO A 193 10.19 5.18 4.88
C PRO A 193 10.01 4.08 5.95
N ARG A 194 9.32 2.99 5.58
CA ARG A 194 9.02 1.85 6.46
C ARG A 194 9.34 0.53 5.76
N TRP A 195 9.84 -0.44 6.51
CA TRP A 195 10.01 -1.79 6.04
C TRP A 195 8.71 -2.56 6.20
N LEU A 196 8.12 -3.00 5.08
CA LEU A 196 6.88 -3.76 5.06
C LEU A 196 7.14 -5.21 4.64
N PRO A 197 6.49 -6.19 5.32
CA PRO A 197 6.57 -7.58 4.89
C PRO A 197 5.88 -7.74 3.53
N GLY A 198 6.60 -8.35 2.60
CA GLY A 198 6.09 -8.73 1.28
C GLY A 198 5.74 -10.22 1.21
N THR A 199 5.73 -10.74 -0.01
CA THR A 199 5.46 -12.15 -0.29
C THR A 199 6.54 -13.07 0.25
N SER A 200 6.23 -14.36 0.37
CA SER A 200 7.19 -15.40 0.68
C SER A 200 7.18 -16.46 -0.42
N VAL A 201 8.35 -17.05 -0.69
CA VAL A 201 8.54 -18.13 -1.65
C VAL A 201 9.21 -19.32 -0.97
N ARG A 202 9.05 -20.50 -1.53
CA ARG A 202 9.75 -21.71 -1.08
C ARG A 202 10.84 -22.08 -2.05
N THR A 203 11.98 -22.53 -1.51
CA THR A 203 13.07 -23.04 -2.32
C THR A 203 12.67 -24.33 -3.05
N ASN A 204 13.21 -24.50 -4.24
CA ASN A 204 13.07 -25.71 -5.05
C ASN A 204 13.99 -26.86 -4.55
N SER A 205 14.04 -27.98 -5.29
CA SER A 205 14.89 -29.13 -4.97
C SER A 205 16.39 -28.83 -4.98
N SER A 206 16.81 -27.77 -5.64
CA SER A 206 18.20 -27.30 -5.66
C SER A 206 18.52 -26.27 -4.60
N GLY A 207 17.53 -25.93 -3.75
CA GLY A 207 17.63 -24.86 -2.75
C GLY A 207 17.50 -23.46 -3.33
N GLU A 208 17.07 -23.31 -4.59
CA GLU A 208 16.96 -22.01 -5.25
C GLU A 208 15.61 -21.34 -4.99
N PHE A 209 15.60 -20.02 -4.90
CA PHE A 209 14.41 -19.19 -4.79
C PHE A 209 14.45 -18.02 -5.77
N ARG A 210 13.27 -17.46 -6.04
CA ARG A 210 13.11 -16.33 -6.94
C ARG A 210 11.94 -15.46 -6.52
N PHE A 211 12.18 -14.15 -6.41
CA PHE A 211 11.17 -13.11 -6.34
C PHE A 211 11.17 -12.35 -7.67
N ALA A 212 10.06 -12.41 -8.39
CA ALA A 212 9.82 -11.71 -9.63
C ALA A 212 8.85 -10.54 -9.42
N GLU A 213 8.59 -9.78 -10.47
CA GLU A 213 7.63 -8.67 -10.46
C GLU A 213 7.94 -7.62 -9.38
N LEU A 214 9.25 -7.39 -9.12
CA LEU A 214 9.69 -6.41 -8.15
C LEU A 214 9.82 -5.03 -8.79
N ALA A 215 9.30 -4.01 -8.10
CA ALA A 215 9.56 -2.62 -8.43
C ALA A 215 11.00 -2.23 -8.06
N PRO A 216 11.59 -1.18 -8.67
CA PRO A 216 12.81 -0.58 -8.17
C PRO A 216 12.65 -0.15 -6.71
N GLY A 217 13.70 -0.33 -5.90
CA GLY A 217 13.65 0.03 -4.49
C GLY A 217 14.55 -0.80 -3.61
N SER A 218 14.41 -0.62 -2.31
CA SER A 218 15.23 -1.27 -1.28
C SER A 218 14.50 -2.47 -0.71
N TYR A 219 15.22 -3.59 -0.59
CA TYR A 219 14.68 -4.85 -0.12
C TYR A 219 15.55 -5.50 0.94
N LYS A 220 14.94 -6.29 1.83
CA LYS A 220 15.63 -7.20 2.75
C LYS A 220 15.01 -8.59 2.61
N LEU A 221 15.79 -9.63 2.89
CA LEU A 221 15.34 -11.03 2.85
C LEU A 221 15.53 -11.68 4.21
N MET A 222 14.64 -12.63 4.54
CA MET A 222 14.80 -13.54 5.68
C MET A 222 14.38 -14.95 5.31
N THR A 223 14.96 -15.94 5.98
CA THR A 223 14.43 -17.31 6.01
C THR A 223 13.54 -17.49 7.24
N HIS A 224 12.47 -18.26 7.10
CA HIS A 224 11.71 -18.69 8.27
C HIS A 224 12.45 -19.78 9.03
N GLU A 225 12.17 -19.89 10.32
CA GLU A 225 12.59 -21.04 11.13
C GLU A 225 12.17 -22.37 10.45
N SER A 226 13.07 -23.34 10.45
CA SER A 226 12.78 -24.67 9.92
C SER A 226 13.35 -25.72 10.87
N MET A 227 12.51 -26.62 11.37
CA MET A 227 12.99 -27.76 12.15
C MET A 227 13.55 -28.82 11.21
N ASP A 228 14.64 -29.45 11.65
CA ASP A 228 15.22 -30.57 10.97
C ASP A 228 14.36 -31.83 11.21
N ASN A 229 13.78 -32.34 10.15
CA ASN A 229 12.91 -33.50 10.18
C ASN A 229 13.68 -34.83 10.02
N ASP A 230 14.96 -34.86 10.39
CA ASP A 230 15.74 -36.10 10.38
C ASP A 230 15.02 -37.18 11.25
N PRO A 231 14.65 -38.33 10.71
CA PRO A 231 14.01 -39.41 11.45
C PRO A 231 14.82 -39.89 12.66
N VAL A 232 16.13 -39.71 12.64
CA VAL A 232 17.02 -40.08 13.76
C VAL A 232 16.86 -39.08 14.93
N ALA A 233 16.52 -37.83 14.64
CA ALA A 233 16.28 -36.81 15.68
C ALA A 233 14.90 -36.95 16.38
N THR A 234 14.00 -37.74 15.81
CA THR A 234 12.64 -37.94 16.35
C THR A 234 12.53 -39.09 17.37
N VAL A 235 13.65 -39.64 17.84
CA VAL A 235 13.62 -40.58 18.94
C VAL A 235 13.11 -39.90 20.22
N PRO A 236 12.12 -40.46 20.94
CA PRO A 236 11.63 -39.88 22.19
C PRO A 236 12.77 -39.55 23.14
N GLY A 237 12.92 -38.28 23.53
CA GLY A 237 14.04 -37.79 24.33
C GLY A 237 15.34 -37.50 23.57
N GLY A 238 15.34 -37.59 22.22
CA GLY A 238 16.46 -37.18 21.36
C GLY A 238 16.59 -35.65 21.27
N GLN A 239 17.82 -35.16 21.04
CA GLN A 239 18.08 -33.74 20.80
C GLN A 239 17.44 -33.32 19.49
N LEU A 240 16.56 -32.32 19.56
CA LEU A 240 16.01 -31.70 18.35
C LEU A 240 16.98 -30.67 17.79
N PHE A 241 17.02 -30.62 16.48
CA PHE A 241 17.83 -29.67 15.73
C PHE A 241 16.93 -28.87 14.75
N GLY A 242 17.41 -27.71 14.36
CA GLY A 242 16.73 -26.87 13.39
C GLY A 242 17.65 -25.79 12.84
N PHE A 243 17.09 -25.00 11.97
CA PHE A 243 17.71 -23.86 11.34
C PHE A 243 16.98 -22.59 11.79
N PRO A 244 17.62 -21.74 12.62
CA PRO A 244 17.04 -20.48 13.06
C PRO A 244 16.71 -19.55 11.90
N PRO A 245 15.80 -18.58 12.08
CA PRO A 245 15.60 -17.50 11.12
C PRO A 245 16.90 -16.73 10.88
N VAL A 246 17.20 -16.42 9.63
CA VAL A 246 18.40 -15.69 9.22
C VAL A 246 18.02 -14.62 8.23
N TYR A 247 18.55 -13.41 8.43
CA TYR A 247 18.43 -12.29 7.49
C TYR A 247 19.66 -12.21 6.58
N TYR A 248 19.44 -11.82 5.33
CA TYR A 248 20.53 -11.61 4.37
C TYR A 248 21.54 -10.57 4.89
N PRO A 249 22.86 -10.77 4.75
CA PRO A 249 23.54 -11.93 4.13
C PRO A 249 23.81 -13.12 5.06
N GLY A 250 23.32 -13.15 6.30
CA GLY A 250 23.56 -14.24 7.25
C GLY A 250 23.55 -13.78 8.71
N VAL A 251 22.76 -12.76 9.04
CA VAL A 251 22.69 -12.16 10.39
C VAL A 251 21.39 -12.55 11.10
N PRO A 252 21.37 -12.60 12.44
CA PRO A 252 20.19 -13.02 13.20
C PRO A 252 19.15 -11.90 13.41
N ASP A 253 19.52 -10.62 13.23
CA ASP A 253 18.69 -9.47 13.54
C ASP A 253 18.29 -8.70 12.30
N PHE A 254 17.05 -8.24 12.25
CA PHE A 254 16.51 -7.46 11.14
C PHE A 254 17.25 -6.11 10.97
N ALA A 255 17.66 -5.47 12.07
CA ALA A 255 18.38 -4.21 12.02
C ALA A 255 19.73 -4.34 11.31
N ALA A 256 20.44 -5.48 11.54
CA ALA A 256 21.71 -5.78 10.92
C ALA A 256 21.60 -6.35 9.49
N ALA A 257 20.39 -6.64 9.02
CA ALA A 257 20.15 -7.21 7.70
C ALA A 257 20.63 -6.27 6.59
N GLY A 258 21.34 -6.84 5.61
CA GLY A 258 21.79 -6.13 4.42
C GLY A 258 20.60 -5.65 3.57
N THR A 259 20.71 -4.45 3.04
CA THR A 259 19.75 -3.89 2.08
C THR A 259 20.18 -4.23 0.66
N ILE A 260 19.23 -4.73 -0.13
CA ILE A 260 19.41 -5.01 -1.55
C ILE A 260 18.73 -3.87 -2.31
N GLU A 261 19.53 -3.06 -3.01
CA GLU A 261 19.02 -2.00 -3.86
C GLU A 261 18.77 -2.54 -5.28
N LEU A 262 17.53 -2.38 -5.76
CA LEU A 262 17.15 -2.82 -7.11
C LEU A 262 16.84 -1.62 -8.01
N ALA A 263 17.50 -1.58 -9.16
CA ALA A 263 17.09 -0.73 -10.27
C ALA A 263 16.04 -1.44 -11.14
N ALA A 264 15.29 -0.68 -11.94
CA ALA A 264 14.32 -1.23 -12.87
C ALA A 264 14.98 -2.20 -13.88
N GLY A 265 14.41 -3.39 -14.02
CA GLY A 265 14.94 -4.46 -14.87
C GLY A 265 16.19 -5.16 -14.34
N GLN A 266 16.68 -4.80 -13.15
CA GLN A 266 17.87 -5.39 -12.58
C GLN A 266 17.59 -6.79 -11.99
N THR A 267 18.55 -7.71 -12.19
CA THR A 267 18.58 -8.99 -11.49
C THR A 267 19.71 -8.97 -10.46
N VAL A 268 19.39 -9.28 -9.20
CA VAL A 268 20.37 -9.40 -8.11
C VAL A 268 20.37 -10.83 -7.59
N GLU A 269 21.57 -11.35 -7.30
CA GLU A 269 21.78 -12.65 -6.69
C GLU A 269 22.04 -12.48 -5.19
N ALA A 270 21.27 -13.19 -4.34
CA ALA A 270 21.29 -13.05 -2.89
C ALA A 270 21.24 -14.44 -2.23
N ASP A 271 22.39 -15.02 -1.98
CA ASP A 271 22.51 -16.33 -1.37
C ASP A 271 22.42 -16.25 0.17
N LEU A 272 21.85 -17.30 0.78
CA LEU A 272 21.65 -17.44 2.22
C LEU A 272 22.25 -18.75 2.71
N SER A 273 22.90 -18.74 3.87
CA SER A 273 23.48 -19.92 4.50
C SER A 273 22.84 -20.14 5.86
N LEU A 274 22.28 -21.33 6.07
CA LEU A 274 21.64 -21.73 7.32
C LEU A 274 22.52 -22.71 8.07
N THR A 275 22.74 -22.42 9.35
CA THR A 275 23.52 -23.27 10.25
C THR A 275 22.60 -24.09 11.13
N ARG A 276 22.73 -25.41 11.10
CA ARG A 276 22.00 -26.34 11.96
C ARG A 276 22.40 -26.13 13.41
N GLN A 277 21.41 -25.93 14.28
CA GLN A 277 21.60 -25.70 15.72
C GLN A 277 20.74 -26.64 16.54
N PRO A 278 21.19 -27.04 17.76
CA PRO A 278 20.34 -27.75 18.69
C PRO A 278 19.28 -26.82 19.28
N TYR A 279 18.06 -27.27 19.39
CA TYR A 279 16.93 -26.59 19.99
C TYR A 279 16.57 -27.19 21.33
N PHE A 280 16.18 -26.34 22.28
CA PHE A 280 15.85 -26.71 23.63
C PHE A 280 14.46 -26.20 24.01
N ASP A 281 13.73 -27.00 24.78
CA ASP A 281 12.43 -26.60 25.30
C ASP A 281 12.54 -25.33 26.14
N VAL A 282 11.60 -24.44 25.94
CA VAL A 282 11.50 -23.16 26.64
C VAL A 282 10.14 -23.08 27.32
N LYS A 283 10.13 -22.68 28.60
CA LYS A 283 8.92 -22.42 29.35
C LYS A 283 9.04 -21.14 30.14
N ILE A 284 8.11 -20.18 29.90
CA ILE A 284 8.07 -18.88 30.58
C ILE A 284 6.70 -18.74 31.25
N PRO A 285 6.60 -18.79 32.58
CA PRO A 285 5.35 -18.54 33.29
C PRO A 285 4.85 -17.13 33.03
N VAL A 286 3.53 -16.94 32.85
CA VAL A 286 2.90 -15.65 32.60
C VAL A 286 1.97 -15.32 33.77
N ALA A 287 2.25 -14.21 34.45
CA ALA A 287 1.34 -13.68 35.47
C ALA A 287 0.37 -12.68 34.81
N ASN A 288 -0.86 -12.66 35.30
CA ASN A 288 -1.97 -11.85 34.76
C ASN A 288 -2.38 -12.22 33.31
N GLY A 289 -2.04 -13.44 32.87
CA GLY A 289 -2.54 -13.97 31.59
C GLY A 289 -4.02 -14.37 31.70
N GLU A 290 -4.80 -14.07 30.66
CA GLU A 290 -6.19 -14.55 30.61
C GLU A 290 -6.22 -16.02 30.18
N MET A 291 -7.05 -16.84 30.83
CA MET A 291 -7.17 -18.28 30.54
C MET A 291 -7.69 -18.59 29.11
N ASN A 292 -8.28 -17.63 28.43
CA ASN A 292 -8.80 -17.78 27.06
C ASN A 292 -8.28 -16.69 26.09
N GLY A 293 -7.28 -15.91 26.52
CA GLY A 293 -6.75 -14.79 25.74
C GLY A 293 -5.87 -15.26 24.57
N ARG A 294 -6.03 -14.63 23.43
CA ARG A 294 -5.04 -14.72 22.35
C ARG A 294 -3.87 -13.83 22.68
N MET A 295 -2.66 -14.38 22.60
CA MET A 295 -1.43 -13.65 22.86
C MET A 295 -0.51 -13.78 21.67
N ASN A 296 0.04 -12.66 21.22
CA ASN A 296 1.16 -12.66 20.29
C ASN A 296 2.45 -12.73 21.07
N VAL A 297 3.30 -13.67 20.70
CA VAL A 297 4.61 -13.85 21.32
C VAL A 297 5.66 -13.64 20.24
N SER A 298 6.66 -12.83 20.53
CA SER A 298 7.76 -12.52 19.61
C SER A 298 9.08 -12.40 20.35
N VAL A 299 10.16 -12.50 19.59
CA VAL A 299 11.51 -12.23 20.08
C VAL A 299 11.94 -10.87 19.52
N GLN A 300 12.43 -10.01 20.41
CA GLN A 300 12.91 -8.67 20.03
C GLN A 300 14.04 -8.75 18.98
N GLY A 301 14.06 -7.80 18.07
CA GLY A 301 15.05 -7.74 16.98
C GLY A 301 14.66 -8.58 15.76
N GLN A 302 13.58 -9.40 15.86
CA GLN A 302 13.07 -10.17 14.73
C GLN A 302 11.85 -9.52 14.10
N ARG A 303 11.76 -9.62 12.79
CA ARG A 303 10.58 -9.29 12.00
C ARG A 303 10.15 -10.49 11.17
N GLY A 304 8.87 -10.57 10.90
CA GLY A 304 8.26 -11.72 10.24
C GLY A 304 7.91 -12.81 11.24
N PRO A 305 7.79 -14.07 10.80
CA PRO A 305 7.32 -15.17 11.65
C PRO A 305 8.21 -15.50 12.86
N GLY A 306 9.51 -15.15 12.79
CA GLY A 306 10.45 -15.37 13.89
C GLY A 306 10.51 -16.81 14.36
N TYR A 307 10.74 -17.00 15.67
CA TYR A 307 10.73 -18.30 16.34
C TYR A 307 9.30 -18.74 16.68
N SER A 308 9.06 -20.05 16.66
CA SER A 308 7.76 -20.67 16.97
C SER A 308 7.52 -20.74 18.48
N LEU A 309 7.28 -19.58 19.10
CA LEU A 309 6.83 -19.50 20.49
C LEU A 309 5.32 -19.28 20.54
N GLY A 310 4.64 -19.95 21.48
CA GLY A 310 3.20 -19.83 21.65
C GLY A 310 2.79 -19.72 23.10
N TYR A 311 1.61 -19.14 23.37
CA TYR A 311 1.02 -19.10 24.69
C TYR A 311 0.08 -20.28 24.91
N ASN A 312 0.31 -21.03 25.98
CA ASN A 312 -0.55 -22.09 26.49
C ASN A 312 -1.46 -21.51 27.57
N PRO A 313 -2.75 -21.26 27.29
CA PRO A 313 -3.65 -20.68 28.30
C PRO A 313 -4.01 -21.63 29.43
N GLY A 314 -3.87 -22.96 29.24
CA GLY A 314 -4.15 -23.94 30.27
C GLY A 314 -3.15 -23.89 31.41
N ASP A 315 -1.87 -23.78 31.08
CA ASP A 315 -0.77 -23.73 32.06
C ASP A 315 -0.33 -22.28 32.34
N GLN A 316 -0.87 -21.31 31.63
CA GLN A 316 -0.45 -19.90 31.68
C GLN A 316 1.06 -19.74 31.43
N THR A 317 1.56 -20.39 30.41
CA THR A 317 2.98 -20.38 30.05
C THR A 317 3.16 -20.03 28.57
N ILE A 318 4.25 -19.35 28.26
CA ILE A 318 4.76 -19.28 26.90
C ILE A 318 5.69 -20.48 26.72
N GLU A 319 5.43 -21.24 25.66
CA GLU A 319 6.13 -22.49 25.36
C GLU A 319 6.62 -22.50 23.92
N GLY A 320 7.66 -23.28 23.67
CA GLY A 320 8.24 -23.51 22.37
C GLY A 320 9.67 -23.99 22.46
N MET A 321 10.43 -23.81 21.42
CA MET A 321 11.80 -24.28 21.37
C MET A 321 12.69 -23.17 20.82
N LEU A 322 13.87 -22.99 21.42
CA LEU A 322 14.87 -22.00 20.95
C LEU A 322 16.25 -22.65 20.91
N PRO A 323 17.11 -22.23 19.97
CA PRO A 323 18.52 -22.60 19.99
C PRO A 323 19.26 -21.86 21.13
N ASN A 324 20.54 -22.18 21.32
CA ASN A 324 21.36 -21.46 22.30
C ASN A 324 21.41 -19.96 21.97
N GLY A 325 21.20 -19.15 23.00
CA GLY A 325 21.20 -17.69 22.83
C GLY A 325 20.69 -16.92 24.04
N ASN A 326 20.75 -15.60 23.94
CA ASN A 326 20.10 -14.69 24.85
C ASN A 326 18.95 -14.01 24.09
N TYR A 327 17.76 -14.08 24.65
CA TYR A 327 16.55 -13.62 24.01
C TYR A 327 15.81 -12.62 24.90
N VAL A 328 15.22 -11.62 24.27
CA VAL A 328 14.21 -10.75 24.88
C VAL A 328 12.88 -11.19 24.30
N VAL A 329 12.09 -11.88 25.10
CA VAL A 329 10.77 -12.37 24.70
C VAL A 329 9.72 -11.34 25.09
N GLU A 330 8.92 -10.96 24.11
CA GLU A 330 7.83 -10.01 24.25
C GLU A 330 6.50 -10.74 24.04
N ALA A 331 5.49 -10.38 24.84
CA ALA A 331 4.14 -10.87 24.66
C ALA A 331 3.14 -9.74 24.75
N ALA A 332 2.10 -9.79 23.92
CA ALA A 332 1.02 -8.83 23.94
C ALA A 332 -0.33 -9.50 23.68
N THR A 333 -1.33 -9.13 24.48
CA THR A 333 -2.73 -9.55 24.27
C THR A 333 -3.45 -8.55 23.37
N PHE A 334 -4.62 -8.97 22.85
CA PHE A 334 -5.44 -8.14 21.96
C PHE A 334 -6.79 -7.84 22.62
N GLY A 335 -7.41 -6.72 22.24
CA GLY A 335 -8.76 -6.36 22.68
C GLY A 335 -8.81 -5.13 23.58
N GLN A 336 -9.95 -4.93 24.24
CA GLN A 336 -10.19 -3.71 25.02
C GLN A 336 -9.30 -3.59 26.26
N ASN A 337 -8.86 -4.70 26.84
CA ASN A 337 -7.99 -4.75 28.01
C ASN A 337 -6.63 -5.35 27.62
N SER A 338 -6.07 -4.86 26.53
CA SER A 338 -4.78 -5.38 26.09
C SER A 338 -3.68 -5.09 27.10
N ALA A 339 -2.77 -6.04 27.22
CA ALA A 339 -1.65 -6.00 28.14
C ALA A 339 -0.38 -6.49 27.41
N ALA A 340 0.76 -6.03 27.86
CA ALA A 340 2.04 -6.42 27.29
C ALA A 340 3.03 -6.75 28.40
N GLY A 341 4.00 -7.62 28.09
CA GLY A 341 5.08 -7.98 28.99
C GLY A 341 6.36 -8.30 28.23
N ILE A 342 7.45 -8.19 28.93
CA ILE A 342 8.80 -8.46 28.41
C ILE A 342 9.58 -9.28 29.44
N VAL A 343 10.37 -10.26 28.97
CA VAL A 343 11.26 -11.05 29.81
C VAL A 343 12.55 -11.40 29.08
N ASN A 344 13.66 -11.40 29.80
CA ASN A 344 14.94 -11.91 29.32
C ASN A 344 15.04 -13.43 29.55
N LEU A 345 15.45 -14.14 28.53
CA LEU A 345 15.63 -15.59 28.57
C LEU A 345 17.00 -15.96 28.03
N ARG A 346 17.69 -16.88 28.74
CA ARG A 346 18.96 -17.46 28.28
C ARG A 346 18.79 -18.96 28.07
N VAL A 347 19.11 -19.43 26.87
CA VAL A 347 19.19 -20.86 26.53
C VAL A 347 20.65 -21.25 26.40
N ALA A 348 21.10 -22.27 27.17
CA ALA A 348 22.51 -22.62 27.29
C ALA A 348 22.72 -24.14 27.34
N GLY A 349 22.33 -24.87 26.30
CA GLY A 349 22.58 -26.31 26.13
C GLY A 349 21.64 -27.22 26.92
N ALA A 350 20.56 -26.69 27.47
CA ALA A 350 19.53 -27.44 28.21
C ALA A 350 18.17 -26.72 28.10
N PRO A 351 17.06 -27.42 28.41
CA PRO A 351 15.75 -26.79 28.59
C PRO A 351 15.84 -25.56 29.50
N ALA A 352 15.18 -24.48 29.12
CA ALA A 352 15.28 -23.21 29.83
C ALA A 352 13.92 -22.80 30.40
N GLU A 353 13.92 -22.50 31.71
CA GLU A 353 12.78 -21.84 32.33
C GLU A 353 13.09 -20.35 32.51
N GLY A 354 12.23 -19.51 31.96
CA GLY A 354 12.33 -18.05 32.11
C GLY A 354 11.77 -17.58 33.46
N SER A 355 12.19 -16.40 33.88
CA SER A 355 11.49 -15.67 34.94
C SER A 355 10.04 -15.41 34.55
N THR A 356 9.15 -15.30 35.55
CA THR A 356 7.73 -15.02 35.31
C THR A 356 7.58 -13.70 34.56
N MET A 357 6.96 -13.74 33.36
CA MET A 357 6.57 -12.56 32.63
C MET A 357 5.30 -11.98 33.24
N THR A 358 5.34 -10.76 33.72
CA THR A 358 4.15 -10.07 34.22
C THR A 358 3.56 -9.23 33.10
N LEU A 359 2.31 -9.51 32.72
CA LEU A 359 1.58 -8.67 31.79
C LEU A 359 1.05 -7.43 32.52
N THR A 360 1.36 -6.28 31.97
CA THR A 360 0.86 -4.98 32.46
C THR A 360 -0.13 -4.43 31.45
N GLY A 361 -1.28 -3.97 31.94
CA GLY A 361 -2.30 -3.35 31.07
C GLY A 361 -1.72 -2.17 30.29
N ASN A 362 -2.12 -2.06 29.04
CA ASN A 362 -1.74 -0.95 28.20
C ASN A 362 -2.25 0.37 28.76
N SER A 363 -1.53 1.44 28.46
CA SER A 363 -1.83 2.78 28.95
C SER A 363 -2.94 3.45 28.18
N SER A 364 -3.56 4.44 28.80
CA SER A 364 -4.49 5.38 28.16
C SER A 364 -4.04 6.82 28.36
N ILE A 365 -4.40 7.68 27.40
CA ILE A 365 -4.06 9.12 27.41
C ILE A 365 -5.31 9.92 27.09
N SER A 366 -5.67 10.86 27.96
CA SER A 366 -6.77 11.80 27.71
C SER A 366 -6.35 12.84 26.68
N LEU A 367 -7.28 13.19 25.79
CA LEU A 367 -7.09 14.25 24.81
C LEU A 367 -7.95 15.45 25.23
N GLU A 368 -7.31 16.58 25.48
CA GLU A 368 -7.97 17.83 25.85
C GLU A 368 -8.03 18.73 24.62
N VAL A 369 -9.22 18.84 24.01
CA VAL A 369 -9.41 19.60 22.78
C VAL A 369 -9.98 20.97 23.10
N LYS A 370 -9.23 22.00 22.70
CA LYS A 370 -9.64 23.41 22.80
C LYS A 370 -10.00 23.92 21.41
N GLU A 371 -11.27 24.25 21.23
CA GLU A 371 -11.81 24.84 20.00
C GLU A 371 -11.68 26.36 20.03
N GLU A 372 -10.98 26.93 19.07
CA GLU A 372 -10.86 28.38 18.83
C GLU A 372 -11.48 28.69 17.46
N PHE A 373 -12.76 28.29 17.28
CA PHE A 373 -13.48 28.50 16.03
C PHE A 373 -14.16 29.89 16.00
N THR A 374 -14.05 30.52 14.83
CA THR A 374 -14.77 31.78 14.51
C THR A 374 -16.22 31.48 14.17
N GLU A 375 -16.48 30.36 13.50
CA GLU A 375 -17.81 29.88 13.18
C GLU A 375 -18.33 28.94 14.28
N THR A 376 -19.25 29.43 15.07
CA THR A 376 -19.81 28.67 16.22
C THR A 376 -20.94 27.73 15.83
N LYS A 377 -21.60 27.95 14.68
CA LYS A 377 -22.69 27.09 14.20
C LYS A 377 -22.14 26.08 13.24
N TRP A 378 -22.28 24.82 13.61
CA TRP A 378 -21.94 23.69 12.76
C TRP A 378 -23.05 22.63 12.88
N ASP A 379 -23.54 22.19 11.74
CA ASP A 379 -24.67 21.26 11.61
C ASP A 379 -24.25 19.81 11.40
N GLY A 380 -22.97 19.51 11.57
CA GLY A 380 -22.45 18.15 11.43
C GLY A 380 -23.14 17.19 12.41
N THR A 381 -23.56 16.06 11.89
CA THR A 381 -24.18 14.98 12.66
C THR A 381 -23.42 13.68 12.43
N GLY A 382 -23.34 12.86 13.45
CA GLY A 382 -22.73 11.55 13.35
C GLY A 382 -23.23 10.61 14.41
N THR A 383 -23.07 9.33 14.16
CA THR A 383 -23.45 8.28 15.11
C THR A 383 -22.34 7.26 15.20
N TRP A 384 -22.15 6.72 16.39
CA TRP A 384 -21.34 5.54 16.61
C TRP A 384 -22.23 4.34 16.90
N SER A 385 -21.88 3.16 16.36
CA SER A 385 -22.63 1.93 16.62
C SER A 385 -21.69 0.72 16.70
N ASP A 386 -21.94 -0.17 17.65
CA ASP A 386 -21.29 -1.49 17.78
C ASP A 386 -22.22 -2.64 17.34
N GLY A 387 -23.32 -2.33 16.68
CA GLY A 387 -24.36 -3.27 16.28
C GLY A 387 -25.36 -3.61 17.39
N LYS A 388 -25.07 -3.27 18.65
CA LYS A 388 -25.97 -3.43 19.80
C LYS A 388 -26.41 -2.08 20.36
N ARG A 389 -25.51 -1.10 20.37
CA ARG A 389 -25.75 0.23 20.92
C ARG A 389 -25.45 1.26 19.84
N THR A 390 -26.21 2.32 19.80
CA THR A 390 -25.98 3.46 18.90
C THR A 390 -26.08 4.74 19.71
N PHE A 391 -25.07 5.60 19.59
CA PHE A 391 -25.02 6.90 20.26
C PHE A 391 -24.77 8.00 19.25
N SER A 392 -25.40 9.15 19.45
CA SER A 392 -25.05 10.37 18.73
C SER A 392 -23.68 10.85 19.20
N LEU A 393 -22.85 11.28 18.26
CA LEU A 393 -21.54 11.87 18.55
C LEU A 393 -21.66 13.39 18.60
N HIS A 394 -20.94 14.03 19.51
CA HIS A 394 -20.92 15.47 19.70
C HIS A 394 -19.48 15.99 19.82
N GLY A 395 -19.33 17.31 19.64
CA GLY A 395 -18.06 18.00 19.81
C GLY A 395 -16.91 17.42 18.99
N PRO A 396 -15.69 17.46 19.51
CA PRO A 396 -14.49 16.99 18.80
C PRO A 396 -14.54 15.53 18.38
N ARG A 397 -15.29 14.69 19.09
CA ARG A 397 -15.47 13.27 18.74
C ARG A 397 -16.11 13.08 17.36
N LEU A 398 -16.85 14.04 16.87
CA LEU A 398 -17.56 13.98 15.60
C LEU A 398 -16.65 14.25 14.40
N TYR A 399 -15.63 15.09 14.54
CA TYR A 399 -14.83 15.56 13.41
C TYR A 399 -13.32 15.33 13.55
N LEU A 400 -12.81 15.06 14.78
CA LEU A 400 -11.39 14.83 15.01
C LEU A 400 -11.06 13.35 14.97
N HIS A 401 -10.26 12.95 14.00
CA HIS A 401 -9.73 11.60 13.86
C HIS A 401 -8.31 11.56 14.43
N VAL A 402 -8.11 10.68 15.40
CA VAL A 402 -6.83 10.53 16.08
C VAL A 402 -6.33 9.11 15.89
N GLY A 403 -5.11 8.98 15.43
CA GLY A 403 -4.40 7.73 15.31
C GLY A 403 -2.99 7.85 15.87
N VAL A 404 -2.36 6.74 16.09
CA VAL A 404 -0.96 6.66 16.47
C VAL A 404 -0.24 5.61 15.64
N GLU A 405 1.02 5.85 15.36
CA GLU A 405 1.91 4.87 14.73
C GLU A 405 3.22 4.77 15.52
N ALA A 406 3.87 3.61 15.47
CA ALA A 406 5.18 3.46 16.09
C ALA A 406 6.18 4.46 15.46
N ALA A 407 6.96 5.15 16.30
CA ALA A 407 7.95 6.09 15.82
C ALA A 407 9.16 5.38 15.18
N ASP A 408 9.50 4.20 15.71
CA ASP A 408 10.65 3.43 15.24
C ASP A 408 10.23 2.49 14.09
N ASP A 409 11.05 2.48 13.04
CA ASP A 409 10.80 1.67 11.83
C ASP A 409 10.84 0.15 12.13
N LEU A 410 11.49 -0.25 13.21
CA LEU A 410 11.62 -1.63 13.65
C LEU A 410 10.45 -2.10 14.52
N GLU A 411 9.66 -1.19 15.06
CA GLU A 411 8.52 -1.56 15.89
C GLU A 411 7.26 -1.76 15.05
N GLN A 412 6.52 -2.82 15.34
CA GLN A 412 5.18 -2.98 14.80
C GLN A 412 4.24 -1.99 15.50
N PRO A 413 3.23 -1.43 14.80
CA PRO A 413 2.20 -0.63 15.45
C PRO A 413 1.54 -1.44 16.56
N ARG A 414 1.68 -1.00 17.81
CA ARG A 414 1.18 -1.72 18.98
C ARG A 414 -0.03 -1.02 19.58
N GLY A 415 -1.14 -1.03 18.87
CA GLY A 415 -2.40 -0.51 19.38
C GLY A 415 -2.47 1.02 19.38
N GLY A 416 -3.49 1.50 20.01
CA GLY A 416 -3.86 2.91 20.11
C GLY A 416 -5.08 3.22 19.25
N SER A 417 -6.21 3.41 19.92
CA SER A 417 -7.46 3.81 19.27
C SER A 417 -8.24 4.72 20.22
N ILE A 418 -9.06 5.56 19.65
CA ILE A 418 -10.00 6.34 20.48
C ILE A 418 -11.02 5.38 21.08
N ARG A 419 -11.15 5.45 22.39
CA ARG A 419 -12.14 4.70 23.17
C ARG A 419 -13.55 4.94 22.63
N PRO A 420 -14.33 3.89 22.35
CA PRO A 420 -15.74 4.03 22.01
C PRO A 420 -16.50 4.80 23.10
N PRO A 421 -17.56 5.54 22.75
CA PRO A 421 -18.38 6.19 23.76
C PRO A 421 -19.05 5.15 24.67
N THR A 422 -19.07 5.42 25.97
CA THR A 422 -19.67 4.54 26.98
C THR A 422 -21.15 4.83 27.20
N GLY A 423 -21.62 6.03 26.78
CA GLY A 423 -23.01 6.47 26.89
C GLY A 423 -23.31 7.67 25.98
N PRO A 424 -24.58 8.12 25.95
CA PRO A 424 -25.02 9.21 25.06
C PRO A 424 -24.36 10.58 25.31
N SER A 425 -23.78 10.78 26.48
CA SER A 425 -23.12 12.04 26.89
C SER A 425 -21.62 11.86 27.10
N ASP A 426 -21.02 10.78 26.57
CA ASP A 426 -19.59 10.54 26.69
C ASP A 426 -18.86 11.17 25.50
N ASP A 427 -18.55 12.44 25.62
CA ASP A 427 -17.81 13.19 24.61
C ASP A 427 -16.28 13.17 24.83
N ALA A 428 -15.81 12.53 25.92
CA ALA A 428 -14.39 12.46 26.26
C ALA A 428 -13.60 11.68 25.19
N LEU A 429 -12.57 12.29 24.65
CA LEU A 429 -11.60 11.63 23.79
C LEU A 429 -10.50 11.01 24.65
N VAL A 430 -10.41 9.70 24.61
CA VAL A 430 -9.35 8.94 25.31
C VAL A 430 -8.70 8.00 24.31
N LEU A 431 -7.42 8.18 24.11
CA LEU A 431 -6.59 7.25 23.34
C LEU A 431 -6.20 6.11 24.27
N GLU A 432 -6.66 4.90 23.98
CA GLU A 432 -6.46 3.71 24.83
C GLU A 432 -5.72 2.58 24.13
N ASN A 433 -5.34 1.57 24.90
CA ASN A 433 -4.61 0.39 24.42
C ASN A 433 -3.21 0.68 23.88
N LEU A 434 -2.53 1.68 24.44
CA LEU A 434 -1.16 2.01 24.11
C LEU A 434 -0.18 1.13 24.89
N ALA A 435 0.56 0.27 24.22
CA ALA A 435 1.72 -0.40 24.83
C ALA A 435 2.83 0.63 25.12
N PRO A 436 3.68 0.38 26.13
CA PRO A 436 4.85 1.23 26.34
C PRO A 436 5.71 1.30 25.06
N GLY A 437 6.14 2.51 24.68
CA GLY A 437 6.90 2.72 23.44
C GLY A 437 6.93 4.19 22.99
N ARG A 438 7.49 4.43 21.81
CA ARG A 438 7.54 5.75 21.17
C ARG A 438 6.55 5.80 20.01
N TYR A 439 5.77 6.86 19.95
CA TYR A 439 4.68 7.00 18.99
C TYR A 439 4.68 8.35 18.31
N LEU A 440 4.28 8.37 17.04
CA LEU A 440 3.92 9.58 16.30
C LEU A 440 2.40 9.73 16.34
N LEU A 441 1.96 10.94 16.67
CA LEU A 441 0.54 11.28 16.68
C LEU A 441 0.06 11.61 15.25
N ARG A 442 -1.10 11.09 14.89
CA ARG A 442 -1.80 11.38 13.63
C ARG A 442 -3.11 12.06 13.91
N LEU A 443 -3.26 13.26 13.39
CA LEU A 443 -4.45 14.07 13.57
C LEU A 443 -5.02 14.47 12.22
N ASN A 444 -6.29 14.20 12.01
CA ASN A 444 -7.04 14.66 10.85
C ASN A 444 -8.37 15.22 11.31
N SER A 445 -8.83 16.32 10.74
CA SER A 445 -10.06 16.95 11.13
C SER A 445 -10.99 17.19 9.96
N GLY A 446 -12.27 16.84 10.14
CA GLY A 446 -13.34 17.19 9.21
C GLY A 446 -13.87 18.61 9.42
N ARG A 447 -13.40 19.34 10.46
CA ARG A 447 -13.78 20.72 10.75
C ARG A 447 -12.54 21.52 11.18
N GLY A 448 -12.23 22.59 10.46
CA GLY A 448 -11.04 23.39 10.73
C GLY A 448 -9.73 22.58 10.61
N TYR A 449 -8.75 22.97 11.36
CA TYR A 449 -7.42 22.34 11.39
C TYR A 449 -6.86 22.29 12.81
N VAL A 450 -5.87 21.39 13.00
CA VAL A 450 -5.09 21.31 14.25
C VAL A 450 -4.01 22.38 14.23
N ALA A 451 -4.11 23.36 15.09
CA ALA A 451 -3.14 24.45 15.19
C ALA A 451 -1.96 24.09 16.09
N SER A 452 -2.16 23.25 17.11
CA SER A 452 -1.09 22.67 17.93
C SER A 452 -1.56 21.37 18.58
N ALA A 453 -0.61 20.48 18.86
CA ALA A 453 -0.82 19.27 19.66
C ALA A 453 0.41 19.10 20.55
N THR A 454 0.23 19.10 21.87
CA THR A 454 1.35 19.05 22.83
C THR A 454 1.12 18.05 23.94
N MET A 455 2.18 17.42 24.42
CA MET A 455 2.22 16.65 25.64
C MET A 455 3.28 17.27 26.57
N GLY A 456 2.84 18.10 27.50
CA GLY A 456 3.75 18.95 28.25
C GLY A 456 4.49 19.93 27.33
N ALA A 457 5.82 19.81 27.26
CA ALA A 457 6.65 20.65 26.39
C ALA A 457 6.92 20.07 24.98
N VAL A 458 6.48 18.85 24.70
CA VAL A 458 6.74 18.17 23.43
C VAL A 458 5.70 18.56 22.39
N ASP A 459 6.13 19.02 21.21
CA ASP A 459 5.26 19.29 20.07
C ASP A 459 5.01 18.02 19.27
N LEU A 460 3.82 17.46 19.41
CA LEU A 460 3.42 16.18 18.80
C LEU A 460 3.10 16.26 17.31
N LEU A 461 3.06 17.44 16.72
CA LEU A 461 2.93 17.59 15.27
C LEU A 461 4.24 17.20 14.56
N HIS A 462 5.38 17.35 15.26
CA HIS A 462 6.72 17.13 14.69
C HIS A 462 7.52 16.05 15.40
N GLU A 463 7.29 15.87 16.72
CA GLU A 463 8.10 14.96 17.55
C GLU A 463 7.29 13.76 18.06
N PRO A 464 7.93 12.59 18.21
CA PRO A 464 7.29 11.45 18.83
C PRO A 464 7.14 11.63 20.34
N PHE A 465 6.06 11.10 20.90
CA PHE A 465 5.85 11.02 22.34
C PHE A 465 6.16 9.63 22.89
N VAL A 466 6.48 9.58 24.19
CA VAL A 466 6.79 8.34 24.89
C VAL A 466 5.60 7.94 25.77
N VAL A 467 5.13 6.73 25.58
CA VAL A 467 4.12 6.11 26.45
C VAL A 467 4.85 5.25 27.49
N GLY A 468 4.69 5.63 28.75
CA GLY A 468 5.17 4.85 29.89
C GLY A 468 4.12 3.88 30.45
N GLN A 469 4.49 3.13 31.45
CA GLN A 469 3.53 2.37 32.28
C GLN A 469 2.86 3.33 33.27
N GLY A 470 1.54 3.20 33.42
CA GLY A 470 0.75 3.97 34.38
C GLY A 470 0.12 5.24 33.80
N THR A 471 0.05 6.31 34.61
CA THR A 471 -0.61 7.55 34.21
C THR A 471 0.29 8.37 33.29
N ASN A 472 -0.23 8.74 32.16
CA ASN A 472 0.46 9.60 31.19
C ASN A 472 -0.11 11.04 31.25
N THR A 473 0.73 12.01 30.88
CA THR A 473 0.31 13.40 30.73
C THR A 473 -0.75 13.51 29.62
N PRO A 474 -1.84 14.28 29.79
CA PRO A 474 -2.80 14.53 28.73
C PRO A 474 -2.17 15.16 27.50
N ILE A 475 -2.77 14.88 26.33
CA ILE A 475 -2.43 15.57 25.09
C ILE A 475 -3.38 16.76 24.93
N GLU A 476 -2.82 17.95 24.86
CA GLU A 476 -3.56 19.18 24.59
C GLU A 476 -3.59 19.45 23.09
N ILE A 477 -4.79 19.57 22.52
CA ILE A 477 -5.01 19.81 21.09
C ILE A 477 -5.75 21.12 20.91
N LYS A 478 -5.21 22.02 20.11
CA LYS A 478 -5.85 23.28 19.77
C LYS A 478 -6.36 23.25 18.34
N MET A 479 -7.65 23.55 18.15
CA MET A 479 -8.32 23.54 16.86
C MET A 479 -8.70 24.97 16.44
N ARG A 480 -8.53 25.29 15.14
CA ARG A 480 -8.90 26.57 14.54
C ARG A 480 -9.59 26.36 13.19
N ASP A 481 -10.35 27.38 12.73
CA ASP A 481 -11.08 27.36 11.45
C ASP A 481 -10.66 28.49 10.48
N ASP A 482 -9.69 29.31 10.84
CA ASP A 482 -9.15 30.38 10.02
C ASP A 482 -8.04 29.88 9.07
N ALA A 483 -8.36 28.85 8.30
CA ALA A 483 -7.45 28.28 7.30
C ALA A 483 -7.06 29.32 6.23
N SER A 484 -5.90 29.10 5.63
CA SER A 484 -5.40 29.90 4.50
C SER A 484 -5.90 29.33 3.17
N GLU A 485 -5.86 30.14 2.11
CA GLU A 485 -6.12 29.71 0.75
C GLU A 485 -4.83 29.83 -0.08
N LEU A 486 -4.57 28.82 -0.91
CA LEU A 486 -3.43 28.80 -1.82
C LEU A 486 -3.90 28.59 -3.25
N ASP A 487 -3.64 29.56 -4.10
CA ASP A 487 -3.79 29.45 -5.55
C ASP A 487 -2.41 29.41 -6.20
N GLY A 488 -2.29 28.76 -7.36
CA GLY A 488 -1.01 28.75 -8.04
C GLY A 488 -1.07 28.30 -9.48
N THR A 489 0.08 28.45 -10.14
CA THR A 489 0.29 28.01 -11.52
C THR A 489 1.59 27.22 -11.63
N VAL A 490 1.55 26.15 -12.43
CA VAL A 490 2.74 25.36 -12.76
C VAL A 490 3.29 25.84 -14.09
N THR A 491 4.58 26.14 -14.12
CA THR A 491 5.29 26.55 -15.34
C THR A 491 6.25 25.45 -15.79
N THR A 492 6.24 25.17 -17.10
CA THR A 492 7.22 24.27 -17.73
C THR A 492 8.46 25.08 -18.14
N ILE A 493 9.66 24.52 -17.97
CA ILE A 493 10.85 25.07 -18.60
C ILE A 493 10.73 24.79 -20.09
N ALA A 494 10.55 25.83 -20.90
CA ALA A 494 10.66 25.70 -22.34
C ALA A 494 12.14 25.40 -22.67
N THR A 495 12.47 24.16 -22.97
CA THR A 495 13.85 23.69 -23.20
C THR A 495 14.40 24.06 -24.57
N THR A 496 13.61 24.71 -25.45
CA THR A 496 14.13 25.20 -26.76
C THR A 496 13.27 26.37 -27.26
N PRO A 497 13.86 27.48 -27.68
CA PRO A 497 13.10 28.49 -28.44
C PRO A 497 12.63 27.86 -29.75
N PRO A 498 11.34 28.03 -30.14
CA PRO A 498 10.86 27.51 -31.42
C PRO A 498 11.69 28.07 -32.56
N ALA A 499 12.14 27.19 -33.46
CA ALA A 499 12.81 27.60 -34.67
C ALA A 499 11.91 28.59 -35.41
N ALA A 500 12.47 29.73 -35.82
CA ALA A 500 11.74 30.80 -36.49
C ALA A 500 11.09 30.25 -37.76
N GLY A 501 9.73 30.17 -37.78
CA GLY A 501 8.96 29.72 -38.92
C GLY A 501 8.00 28.54 -38.70
N ALA A 502 7.99 27.90 -37.52
CA ALA A 502 6.99 26.90 -37.19
C ALA A 502 5.70 27.60 -36.72
N THR A 503 4.60 27.40 -37.42
CA THR A 503 3.27 27.74 -36.95
C THR A 503 2.98 26.88 -35.72
N VAL A 504 3.04 27.50 -34.56
CA VAL A 504 2.69 26.87 -33.30
C VAL A 504 1.19 26.60 -33.32
N SER A 505 0.80 25.36 -33.58
CA SER A 505 -0.55 24.91 -33.24
C SER A 505 -0.68 25.02 -31.74
N SER A 506 -1.45 25.97 -31.26
CA SER A 506 -1.65 26.27 -29.83
C SER A 506 -2.60 25.29 -29.13
N GLU A 507 -2.45 24.00 -29.36
CA GLU A 507 -3.00 22.94 -28.54
C GLU A 507 -1.86 22.28 -27.76
N LEU A 508 -1.22 23.06 -26.90
CA LEU A 508 -0.46 22.55 -25.80
C LEU A 508 -1.47 21.88 -24.85
N SER A 509 -1.62 20.55 -24.97
CA SER A 509 -2.17 19.74 -23.89
C SER A 509 -1.33 20.05 -22.66
N SER A 510 -1.90 20.80 -21.72
CA SER A 510 -1.20 21.15 -20.49
C SER A 510 -0.78 19.87 -19.81
N PRO A 511 0.50 19.69 -19.46
CA PRO A 511 0.96 18.47 -18.85
C PRO A 511 0.17 18.26 -17.56
N ARG A 512 -0.39 17.08 -17.37
CA ARG A 512 -0.91 16.69 -16.07
C ARG A 512 0.24 16.80 -15.07
N ALA A 513 0.09 17.67 -14.10
CA ALA A 513 1.09 17.87 -13.08
C ALA A 513 0.44 17.66 -11.70
N TRP A 514 1.26 17.33 -10.74
CA TRP A 514 0.88 17.17 -9.34
C TRP A 514 1.69 18.13 -8.50
N VAL A 515 1.02 18.88 -7.65
CA VAL A 515 1.66 19.80 -6.72
C VAL A 515 1.61 19.22 -5.32
N TYR A 516 2.74 19.30 -4.63
CA TYR A 516 2.95 18.81 -3.29
C TYR A 516 3.34 19.97 -2.39
N CYS A 517 2.50 20.27 -1.42
CA CYS A 517 2.80 21.25 -0.38
C CYS A 517 3.41 20.52 0.82
N VAL A 518 4.73 20.49 0.88
CA VAL A 518 5.48 19.81 1.94
C VAL A 518 5.68 20.78 3.10
N PRO A 519 5.14 20.48 4.31
CA PRO A 519 5.31 21.34 5.45
C PRO A 519 6.79 21.41 5.87
N LEU A 520 7.24 22.60 6.22
CA LEU A 520 8.54 22.81 6.86
C LEU A 520 8.37 22.78 8.40
N PRO A 521 9.42 22.43 9.16
CA PRO A 521 9.30 22.18 10.60
C PRO A 521 8.87 23.40 11.44
N GLU A 522 8.75 24.55 10.84
CA GLU A 522 8.50 25.83 11.49
C GLU A 522 6.99 26.16 11.60
N GLY A 523 6.14 25.22 12.02
CA GLY A 523 4.73 25.51 12.21
C GLY A 523 3.80 24.31 12.02
N PRO A 524 2.48 24.48 12.20
CA PRO A 524 1.51 23.41 12.19
C PRO A 524 1.16 22.90 10.78
N GLY A 525 1.91 23.29 9.75
CA GLY A 525 1.67 22.93 8.36
C GLY A 525 1.41 21.44 8.16
N GLN A 526 0.47 21.11 7.29
CA GLN A 526 0.12 19.73 6.97
C GLN A 526 0.38 19.45 5.48
N PHE A 527 0.88 18.25 5.19
CA PHE A 527 1.13 17.82 3.82
C PHE A 527 -0.17 17.80 3.00
N GLN A 528 -0.11 18.39 1.81
CA GLN A 528 -1.19 18.33 0.84
C GLN A 528 -0.68 17.98 -0.55
N GLN A 529 -1.47 17.19 -1.25
CA GLN A 529 -1.26 16.86 -2.65
C GLN A 529 -2.41 17.45 -3.46
N LEU A 530 -2.09 18.25 -4.47
CA LEU A 530 -3.05 18.96 -5.30
C LEU A 530 -2.90 18.54 -6.76
N ALA A 531 -4.04 18.30 -7.42
CA ALA A 531 -4.05 18.08 -8.87
C ALA A 531 -3.98 19.41 -9.61
N VAL A 532 -3.25 19.45 -10.70
CA VAL A 532 -3.16 20.61 -11.60
C VAL A 532 -4.21 20.46 -12.69
N SER A 533 -4.99 21.51 -12.92
CA SER A 533 -6.00 21.56 -13.98
C SER A 533 -5.35 21.70 -15.37
N ALA A 534 -6.14 21.48 -16.43
CA ALA A 534 -5.65 21.51 -17.81
C ALA A 534 -5.06 22.87 -18.23
N ASP A 535 -5.40 23.97 -17.57
CA ASP A 535 -4.84 25.30 -17.77
C ASP A 535 -3.59 25.60 -16.90
N GLY A 536 -3.03 24.56 -16.25
CA GLY A 536 -1.83 24.66 -15.43
C GLY A 536 -2.05 25.26 -14.05
N LYS A 537 -3.30 25.40 -13.60
CA LYS A 537 -3.64 25.99 -12.30
C LYS A 537 -3.93 24.94 -11.26
N PHE A 538 -3.67 25.27 -10.00
CA PHE A 538 -4.07 24.51 -8.84
C PHE A 538 -4.60 25.44 -7.75
N THR A 539 -5.47 24.90 -6.90
CA THR A 539 -6.03 25.65 -5.78
C THR A 539 -6.23 24.72 -4.59
N SER A 540 -6.02 25.26 -3.39
CA SER A 540 -6.41 24.65 -2.12
C SER A 540 -7.15 25.69 -1.27
N PRO A 541 -8.45 25.50 -1.05
CA PRO A 541 -9.25 26.44 -0.27
C PRO A 541 -9.02 26.34 1.23
N THR A 542 -8.32 25.29 1.68
CA THR A 542 -8.13 25.00 3.12
C THR A 542 -6.71 24.53 3.40
N MET A 543 -5.75 25.47 3.38
CA MET A 543 -4.39 25.22 3.81
C MET A 543 -4.23 25.53 5.30
N VAL A 544 -3.57 24.64 6.04
CA VAL A 544 -3.16 24.94 7.40
C VAL A 544 -2.11 26.06 7.37
N PRO A 545 -2.22 27.11 8.17
CA PRO A 545 -1.18 28.15 8.25
C PRO A 545 0.17 27.54 8.61
N GLY A 546 1.24 28.04 7.98
CA GLY A 546 2.59 27.50 8.18
C GLY A 546 3.52 27.77 7.00
N SER A 547 4.72 27.26 7.09
CA SER A 547 5.73 27.32 6.02
C SER A 547 5.69 26.05 5.20
N TYR A 548 5.76 26.19 3.88
CA TYR A 548 5.70 25.07 2.95
C TYR A 548 6.74 25.18 1.85
N ARG A 549 7.30 24.06 1.46
CA ARG A 549 7.99 23.89 0.17
C ARG A 549 6.98 23.33 -0.82
N VAL A 550 6.67 24.08 -1.87
CA VAL A 550 5.73 23.70 -2.92
C VAL A 550 6.54 23.12 -4.08
N LEU A 551 6.31 21.85 -4.38
CA LEU A 551 6.96 21.08 -5.44
C LEU A 551 5.95 20.71 -6.52
N ALA A 552 6.33 20.76 -7.80
CA ALA A 552 5.47 20.31 -8.90
C ALA A 552 6.18 19.22 -9.71
N PHE A 553 5.49 18.11 -9.96
CA PHE A 553 6.00 16.98 -10.74
C PHE A 553 5.04 16.63 -11.88
N ALA A 554 5.58 16.16 -12.99
CA ALA A 554 4.79 15.68 -14.13
C ALA A 554 4.00 14.42 -13.80
N ASN A 555 4.58 13.54 -12.97
CA ASN A 555 3.97 12.29 -12.54
C ASN A 555 3.68 12.32 -11.03
N ARG A 556 2.67 11.54 -10.63
CA ARG A 556 2.35 11.37 -9.22
C ARG A 556 3.54 10.76 -8.46
N GLN A 557 3.84 11.30 -7.29
CA GLN A 557 4.91 10.84 -6.39
C GLN A 557 4.31 10.16 -5.14
N PRO A 558 3.84 8.91 -5.25
CA PRO A 558 3.20 8.23 -4.11
C PRO A 558 4.18 7.96 -2.97
N ASN A 559 5.47 7.88 -3.27
CA ASN A 559 6.54 7.56 -2.34
C ASN A 559 7.36 8.79 -1.93
N LEU A 560 6.78 10.01 -1.95
CA LEU A 560 7.49 11.20 -1.50
C LEU A 560 7.70 11.14 0.03
N PRO A 561 8.95 11.08 0.52
CA PRO A 561 9.24 10.91 1.94
C PRO A 561 9.19 12.26 2.69
N TYR A 562 8.07 12.96 2.62
CA TYR A 562 7.91 14.34 3.06
C TYR A 562 8.17 14.60 4.57
N ARG A 563 8.31 13.57 5.38
CA ARG A 563 8.67 13.64 6.81
C ARG A 563 10.10 13.18 7.10
N ASP A 564 10.83 12.71 6.10
CA ASP A 564 12.23 12.35 6.20
C ASP A 564 13.08 13.54 5.73
N ALA A 565 13.64 14.28 6.68
CA ALA A 565 14.40 15.49 6.38
C ALA A 565 15.66 15.22 5.54
N GLU A 566 16.31 14.06 5.74
CA GLU A 566 17.48 13.67 4.97
C GLU A 566 17.12 13.40 3.51
N ALA A 567 16.08 12.62 3.27
CA ALA A 567 15.59 12.33 1.93
C ALA A 567 15.04 13.58 1.23
N MET A 568 14.38 14.48 1.97
CA MET A 568 13.85 15.74 1.43
C MET A 568 14.94 16.78 1.11
N SER A 569 16.16 16.63 1.61
CA SER A 569 17.29 17.53 1.30
C SER A 569 17.60 17.60 -0.21
N ALA A 570 17.32 16.54 -0.96
CA ALA A 570 17.42 16.52 -2.44
C ALA A 570 16.55 17.57 -3.14
N TYR A 571 15.52 18.07 -2.44
CA TYR A 571 14.59 19.09 -2.94
C TYR A 571 14.83 20.48 -2.35
N ASP A 572 15.90 20.72 -1.58
CA ASP A 572 16.16 22.00 -0.91
C ASP A 572 16.31 23.17 -1.88
N THR A 573 16.87 22.92 -3.05
CA THR A 573 17.05 23.90 -4.11
C THR A 573 15.90 23.90 -5.13
N LYS A 574 14.91 23.02 -4.97
CA LYS A 574 13.79 22.83 -5.90
C LYS A 574 12.49 23.36 -5.30
N GLY A 575 11.57 23.74 -6.20
CA GLY A 575 10.28 24.27 -5.80
C GLY A 575 10.34 25.68 -5.23
N GLN A 576 9.24 26.08 -4.60
CA GLN A 576 9.06 27.40 -4.03
C GLN A 576 8.73 27.32 -2.54
N VAL A 577 9.47 28.05 -1.71
CA VAL A 577 9.12 28.18 -0.29
C VAL A 577 8.14 29.32 -0.11
N ILE A 578 7.03 29.06 0.60
CA ILE A 578 5.99 30.02 0.94
C ILE A 578 5.70 29.98 2.43
N HIS A 579 5.19 31.10 2.94
CA HIS A 579 4.68 31.20 4.29
C HIS A 579 3.22 31.68 4.24
N LEU A 580 2.31 30.94 4.89
CA LEU A 580 0.89 31.22 4.95
C LEU A 580 0.49 31.62 6.37
N ALA A 581 0.03 32.85 6.54
CA ALA A 581 -0.60 33.29 7.79
C ALA A 581 -2.07 32.86 7.84
N ALA A 582 -2.65 32.79 9.04
CA ALA A 582 -4.05 32.45 9.26
C ALA A 582 -4.98 33.37 8.44
N GLY A 583 -5.96 32.79 7.72
CA GLY A 583 -6.90 33.51 6.87
C GLY A 583 -6.28 34.17 5.63
N GLN A 584 -5.01 33.94 5.34
CA GLN A 584 -4.32 34.55 4.19
C GLN A 584 -4.71 33.84 2.89
N LYS A 585 -4.91 34.64 1.83
CA LYS A 585 -4.93 34.14 0.44
C LYS A 585 -3.57 34.43 -0.17
N ALA A 586 -2.91 33.38 -0.68
CA ALA A 586 -1.62 33.49 -1.34
C ALA A 586 -1.66 32.91 -2.75
N THR A 587 -0.80 33.44 -3.62
CA THR A 587 -0.61 32.93 -4.96
C THR A 587 0.83 32.57 -5.19
N VAL A 588 1.12 31.40 -5.76
CA VAL A 588 2.46 30.91 -6.02
C VAL A 588 2.61 30.44 -7.46
N GLN A 589 3.80 30.65 -8.01
CA GLN A 589 4.20 30.10 -9.29
C GLN A 589 5.29 29.06 -9.08
N VAL A 590 5.05 27.82 -9.51
CA VAL A 590 5.95 26.68 -9.26
C VAL A 590 6.46 26.13 -10.58
N GLN A 591 7.76 25.86 -10.63
CA GLN A 591 8.39 25.26 -11.79
C GLN A 591 8.25 23.74 -11.73
N LEU A 592 7.91 23.12 -12.88
CA LEU A 592 7.83 21.68 -13.02
C LEU A 592 9.20 21.04 -12.86
N ILE A 593 9.34 20.10 -11.96
CA ILE A 593 10.55 19.30 -11.76
C ILE A 593 10.54 18.16 -12.78
N SER A 594 11.54 18.09 -13.64
CA SER A 594 11.70 17.02 -14.61
C SER A 594 12.22 15.75 -13.95
N SER A 595 11.73 14.59 -14.38
CA SER A 595 12.14 13.27 -13.86
C SER A 595 13.60 12.88 -14.17
N SER A 596 14.35 13.75 -14.85
CA SER A 596 15.77 13.55 -15.20
C SER A 596 16.75 14.21 -14.22
N GLU A 597 16.27 14.84 -13.19
CA GLU A 597 17.06 15.46 -12.11
C GLU A 597 16.72 14.77 -10.77
#